data_72cb1ee95de3dfffaad31d7e3057a2ae
#
_entry.id   72cb1ee95de3dfffaad31d7e3057a2ae
#
_cell.length_a   1.000
_cell.length_b   1.000
_cell.length_c   1.000
_cell.angle_alpha   90.00
_cell.angle_beta   90.00
_cell.angle_gamma   90.00
#
_symmetry.space_group_name_H-M   'P 1'
#
loop_
_entity.id
_entity.type
_entity.pdbx_description
1 polymer ?
#
loop_
_entity_poly.entity_id
_entity_poly.type
_entity_poly.pdbx_seq_one_letter_code
_entity_poly.pdbx_strand_id
1 'polypeptide(L)'
;MSNVKTRFAPSPTGRMHVGNLRTALYAYLIAKHDDGTFMLRIEDTDQERFQEGALDIIYRTLKETGLVHDEGPDKDGGCGPYVQSERNAAGLYLKYAKQLVEQGDAYYCFCDAERLSQCKRNVGGKEISIYDKHCLGLSKEEVEANLAAGKPYVIRFNMPTEGTTTFHDEIYGDITVNNEELEDLILIKSDGYPTYNFANVIDDHLMGVTHVVRGNEYLSSSPKYNRIYEAFGWEVPVYVHCPLITNEEHQKLSKRCGHSSYEDLIDQGFLKDAIVNFVALLGWSPEGNREIYSLEELVKIFDYHHISKSPAVFDMTKLRWMNGEYMKAMDDEKFYEMALPYIQKTIHRPLDFKKIAAMVKTRIEVFPDIKEQIDLYKADFIICCGTKYAFMDACYKDREVDWKMTSRGIWYFRDGKSVVISFSHPEARVKDAYLFYALTDAVKEIMRCEEFEEQL
;
A
#
# COMPACT_ATOMS: atom_id res chain seq x y z
N MET A 1 24.62 0.33 19.75
CA MET A 1 23.82 0.47 18.55
C MET A 1 23.10 -0.85 18.35
N SER A 2 21.81 -0.82 18.04
CA SER A 2 21.05 -2.04 17.73
C SER A 2 21.68 -2.74 16.52
N ASN A 3 21.64 -4.09 16.52
CA ASN A 3 22.13 -4.87 15.39
C ASN A 3 21.03 -5.15 14.35
N VAL A 4 19.84 -4.58 14.51
CA VAL A 4 18.69 -4.77 13.61
C VAL A 4 18.91 -3.99 12.33
N LYS A 5 18.88 -4.71 11.20
CA LYS A 5 18.93 -4.12 9.87
C LYS A 5 17.86 -4.76 8.99
N THR A 6 16.98 -3.92 8.47
CA THR A 6 15.92 -4.32 7.55
C THR A 6 16.12 -3.69 6.18
N ARG A 7 15.39 -4.16 5.19
CA ARG A 7 15.38 -3.55 3.86
C ARG A 7 13.98 -3.47 3.27
N PHE A 8 13.74 -2.38 2.53
CA PHE A 8 12.75 -2.34 1.49
C PHE A 8 13.45 -2.56 0.15
N ALA A 9 13.00 -3.56 -0.60
CA ALA A 9 13.69 -4.03 -1.80
C ALA A 9 12.72 -4.09 -3.00
N PRO A 10 12.25 -2.92 -3.48
CA PRO A 10 11.28 -2.87 -4.56
C PRO A 10 11.91 -3.09 -5.92
N SER A 11 11.18 -3.78 -6.82
CA SER A 11 11.44 -3.72 -8.26
C SER A 11 10.83 -2.46 -8.85
N PRO A 12 11.51 -1.73 -9.75
CA PRO A 12 11.03 -0.47 -10.32
C PRO A 12 9.98 -0.70 -11.41
N THR A 13 8.76 -1.06 -11.00
CA THR A 13 7.66 -1.47 -11.90
C THR A 13 6.46 -0.51 -11.91
N GLY A 14 6.64 0.74 -11.49
CA GLY A 14 5.61 1.79 -11.52
C GLY A 14 5.03 2.13 -10.14
N ARG A 15 3.72 2.38 -10.07
CA ARG A 15 3.04 2.86 -8.85
C ARG A 15 3.24 1.95 -7.64
N MET A 16 3.34 2.54 -6.44
CA MET A 16 3.55 1.83 -5.19
C MET A 16 2.27 1.11 -4.72
N HIS A 17 2.20 -0.21 -4.97
CA HIS A 17 1.09 -1.02 -4.48
C HIS A 17 1.01 -1.00 -2.95
N VAL A 18 -0.21 -0.97 -2.37
CA VAL A 18 -0.44 -0.93 -0.91
C VAL A 18 0.29 -2.06 -0.19
N GLY A 19 0.38 -3.27 -0.79
CA GLY A 19 1.15 -4.38 -0.23
C GLY A 19 2.65 -4.08 -0.12
N ASN A 20 3.23 -3.41 -1.12
CA ASN A 20 4.63 -2.99 -1.09
C ASN A 20 4.84 -1.88 -0.06
N LEU A 21 3.92 -0.92 0.02
CA LEU A 21 3.96 0.14 1.04
C LEU A 21 3.89 -0.47 2.45
N ARG A 22 3.02 -1.48 2.69
CA ARG A 22 2.97 -2.19 3.97
C ARG A 22 4.27 -2.89 4.30
N THR A 23 4.88 -3.57 3.32
CA THR A 23 6.17 -4.23 3.51
C THR A 23 7.26 -3.23 3.86
N ALA A 24 7.31 -2.07 3.17
CA ALA A 24 8.22 -0.97 3.47
C ALA A 24 7.98 -0.42 4.88
N LEU A 25 6.72 -0.17 5.24
CA LEU A 25 6.33 0.36 6.55
C LEU A 25 6.73 -0.62 7.68
N TYR A 26 6.43 -1.90 7.56
CA TYR A 26 6.77 -2.87 8.60
C TYR A 26 8.30 -3.03 8.74
N ALA A 27 9.03 -3.07 7.63
CA ALA A 27 10.49 -3.07 7.65
C ALA A 27 11.05 -1.81 8.34
N TYR A 28 10.48 -0.64 8.05
CA TYR A 28 10.81 0.62 8.71
C TYR A 28 10.51 0.59 10.21
N LEU A 29 9.31 0.13 10.59
CA LEU A 29 8.88 0.08 11.99
C LEU A 29 9.76 -0.86 12.81
N ILE A 30 10.09 -2.06 12.29
CA ILE A 30 11.01 -3.00 12.96
C ILE A 30 12.38 -2.36 13.16
N ALA A 31 12.97 -1.76 12.13
CA ALA A 31 14.26 -1.13 12.24
C ALA A 31 14.27 0.01 13.26
N LYS A 32 13.27 0.91 13.17
CA LYS A 32 13.22 2.13 14.00
C LYS A 32 12.79 1.86 15.44
N HIS A 33 12.03 0.81 15.69
CA HIS A 33 11.68 0.37 17.05
C HIS A 33 12.94 0.06 17.86
N ASP A 34 13.92 -0.59 17.25
CA ASP A 34 15.17 -1.03 17.87
C ASP A 34 16.36 -0.08 17.61
N ASP A 35 16.14 1.17 17.20
CA ASP A 35 17.19 2.12 16.80
C ASP A 35 18.16 1.53 15.76
N GLY A 36 17.65 0.67 14.87
CA GLY A 36 18.37 -0.02 13.81
C GLY A 36 18.38 0.72 12.49
N THR A 37 18.78 0.02 11.43
CA THR A 37 18.97 0.58 10.08
C THR A 37 17.87 0.11 9.13
N PHE A 38 17.18 1.03 8.48
CA PHE A 38 16.26 0.78 7.38
C PHE A 38 16.91 1.12 6.04
N MET A 39 17.12 0.11 5.19
CA MET A 39 17.83 0.24 3.91
C MET A 39 16.88 0.20 2.72
N LEU A 40 17.16 0.98 1.68
CA LEU A 40 16.55 0.87 0.36
C LEU A 40 17.48 0.14 -0.60
N ARG A 41 17.04 -0.97 -1.18
CA ARG A 41 17.74 -1.70 -2.26
C ARG A 41 16.84 -1.78 -3.48
N ILE A 42 17.37 -1.48 -4.66
CA ILE A 42 16.63 -1.57 -5.92
C ILE A 42 16.88 -2.93 -6.58
N GLU A 43 15.81 -3.69 -6.80
CA GLU A 43 15.86 -5.02 -7.41
C GLU A 43 15.39 -4.95 -8.86
N ASP A 44 16.33 -4.66 -9.75
CA ASP A 44 16.15 -4.43 -11.18
C ASP A 44 16.75 -5.53 -12.07
N THR A 45 16.90 -6.74 -11.55
CA THR A 45 17.43 -7.90 -12.31
C THR A 45 16.51 -8.37 -13.45
N ASP A 46 15.23 -7.99 -13.41
CA ASP A 46 14.27 -8.19 -14.50
C ASP A 46 14.17 -6.90 -15.34
N GLN A 47 15.06 -6.80 -16.33
CA GLN A 47 15.18 -5.64 -17.21
C GLN A 47 13.96 -5.42 -18.12
N GLU A 48 13.16 -6.47 -18.38
CA GLU A 48 11.95 -6.36 -19.20
C GLU A 48 10.82 -5.62 -18.48
N ARG A 49 10.82 -5.64 -17.15
CA ARG A 49 9.82 -4.96 -16.32
C ARG A 49 10.21 -3.57 -15.84
N PHE A 50 11.42 -3.15 -16.15
CA PHE A 50 11.88 -1.81 -15.78
C PHE A 50 11.00 -0.74 -16.42
N GLN A 51 10.54 0.22 -15.61
CA GLN A 51 9.77 1.38 -16.07
C GLN A 51 10.53 2.67 -15.75
N GLU A 52 10.72 3.50 -16.76
CA GLU A 52 11.32 4.82 -16.59
C GLU A 52 10.48 5.66 -15.61
N GLY A 53 11.12 6.37 -14.68
CA GLY A 53 10.46 7.16 -13.64
C GLY A 53 9.93 6.36 -12.42
N ALA A 54 9.99 5.02 -12.43
CA ALA A 54 9.54 4.22 -11.29
C ALA A 54 10.39 4.46 -10.02
N LEU A 55 11.68 4.76 -10.17
CA LEU A 55 12.55 5.10 -9.04
C LEU A 55 12.12 6.41 -8.37
N ASP A 56 11.77 7.42 -9.15
CA ASP A 56 11.26 8.70 -8.61
C ASP A 56 9.97 8.52 -7.82
N ILE A 57 9.11 7.61 -8.27
CA ILE A 57 7.89 7.25 -7.54
C ILE A 57 8.25 6.62 -6.19
N ILE A 58 9.19 5.67 -6.15
CA ILE A 58 9.64 5.02 -4.92
C ILE A 58 10.17 6.07 -3.93
N TYR A 59 11.12 6.91 -4.35
CA TYR A 59 11.70 7.95 -3.51
C TYR A 59 10.66 8.96 -3.01
N ARG A 60 9.77 9.41 -3.90
CA ARG A 60 8.69 10.33 -3.56
C ARG A 60 7.77 9.70 -2.51
N THR A 61 7.30 8.48 -2.73
CA THR A 61 6.40 7.79 -1.81
C THR A 61 7.04 7.60 -0.43
N LEU A 62 8.29 7.14 -0.36
CA LEU A 62 9.00 7.00 0.90
C LEU A 62 9.16 8.34 1.64
N LYS A 63 9.49 9.42 0.91
CA LYS A 63 9.59 10.76 1.48
C LYS A 63 8.25 11.28 1.99
N GLU A 64 7.18 11.15 1.20
CA GLU A 64 5.84 11.63 1.56
C GLU A 64 5.26 10.89 2.76
N THR A 65 5.49 9.58 2.85
CA THR A 65 5.03 8.73 3.95
C THR A 65 5.92 8.81 5.20
N GLY A 66 7.06 9.50 5.12
CA GLY A 66 8.00 9.60 6.23
C GLY A 66 8.90 8.36 6.43
N LEU A 67 8.85 7.37 5.53
CA LEU A 67 9.66 6.16 5.59
C LEU A 67 11.06 6.40 5.04
N VAL A 68 11.79 7.33 5.66
CA VAL A 68 13.11 7.74 5.18
C VAL A 68 14.13 6.65 5.49
N HIS A 69 14.79 6.14 4.43
CA HIS A 69 15.86 5.15 4.57
C HIS A 69 17.16 5.77 5.11
N ASP A 70 17.94 4.96 5.80
CA ASP A 70 19.25 5.33 6.37
C ASP A 70 20.36 5.08 5.35
N GLU A 71 20.21 4.06 4.51
CA GLU A 71 21.13 3.65 3.45
C GLU A 71 20.36 3.34 2.17
N GLY A 72 20.96 3.59 1.03
CA GLY A 72 20.36 3.31 -0.27
C GLY A 72 21.21 3.85 -1.43
N PRO A 73 20.71 3.82 -2.66
CA PRO A 73 21.47 4.28 -3.84
C PRO A 73 21.91 5.74 -3.77
N ASP A 74 21.16 6.58 -3.06
CA ASP A 74 21.42 8.00 -2.85
C ASP A 74 22.12 8.31 -1.53
N LYS A 75 22.33 7.29 -0.66
CA LYS A 75 22.91 7.46 0.66
C LYS A 75 23.72 6.22 1.04
N ASP A 76 25.00 6.22 0.76
CA ASP A 76 25.87 5.08 1.03
C ASP A 76 26.08 4.82 2.54
N GLY A 77 25.82 3.59 2.95
CA GLY A 77 26.09 3.07 4.29
C GLY A 77 27.29 2.11 4.34
N GLY A 78 28.05 1.98 3.26
CA GLY A 78 29.26 1.17 3.18
C GLY A 78 29.05 -0.27 2.70
N CYS A 79 27.85 -0.66 2.28
CA CYS A 79 27.56 -1.99 1.71
C CYS A 79 27.06 -1.95 0.25
N GLY A 80 27.22 -0.79 -0.40
CA GLY A 80 26.84 -0.60 -1.81
C GLY A 80 27.65 -1.47 -2.80
N PRO A 81 27.27 -1.42 -4.07
CA PRO A 81 26.11 -0.74 -4.67
C PRO A 81 24.75 -1.26 -4.14
N TYR A 82 23.73 -0.38 -4.13
CA TYR A 82 22.38 -0.72 -3.65
C TYR A 82 21.40 -1.02 -4.79
N VAL A 83 21.90 -1.10 -6.02
CA VAL A 83 21.16 -1.45 -7.23
C VAL A 83 21.67 -2.80 -7.75
N GLN A 84 20.80 -3.77 -7.96
CA GLN A 84 21.22 -5.13 -8.32
C GLN A 84 21.92 -5.21 -9.69
N SER A 85 21.51 -4.41 -10.68
CA SER A 85 22.18 -4.38 -11.97
C SER A 85 23.64 -3.89 -11.87
N GLU A 86 23.93 -2.93 -10.98
CA GLU A 86 25.30 -2.45 -10.71
C GLU A 86 26.14 -3.53 -10.03
N ARG A 87 25.56 -4.27 -9.07
CA ARG A 87 26.20 -5.43 -8.42
C ARG A 87 26.48 -6.55 -9.41
N ASN A 88 25.55 -6.78 -10.36
CA ASN A 88 25.74 -7.74 -11.44
C ASN A 88 26.89 -7.32 -12.36
N ALA A 89 26.95 -6.05 -12.77
CA ALA A 89 28.02 -5.50 -13.59
C ALA A 89 29.40 -5.61 -12.91
N ALA A 90 29.45 -5.54 -11.58
CA ALA A 90 30.65 -5.80 -10.80
C ALA A 90 31.02 -7.31 -10.69
N GLY A 91 30.24 -8.22 -11.32
CA GLY A 91 30.49 -9.66 -11.33
C GLY A 91 30.20 -10.38 -10.02
N LEU A 92 29.52 -9.70 -9.08
CA LEU A 92 29.32 -10.20 -7.72
C LEU A 92 28.58 -11.53 -7.70
N TYR A 93 27.43 -11.62 -8.35
CA TYR A 93 26.58 -12.82 -8.31
C TYR A 93 27.25 -14.00 -8.99
N LEU A 94 27.89 -13.78 -10.13
CA LEU A 94 28.61 -14.83 -10.84
C LEU A 94 29.77 -15.38 -10.00
N LYS A 95 30.46 -14.54 -9.22
CA LYS A 95 31.51 -14.98 -8.29
C LYS A 95 30.96 -15.99 -7.27
N TYR A 96 29.85 -15.67 -6.61
CA TYR A 96 29.25 -16.55 -5.60
C TYR A 96 28.61 -17.81 -6.22
N ALA A 97 28.02 -17.71 -7.42
CA ALA A 97 27.52 -18.86 -8.12
C ALA A 97 28.64 -19.84 -8.50
N LYS A 98 29.80 -19.35 -8.96
CA LYS A 98 30.99 -20.18 -9.23
C LYS A 98 31.55 -20.82 -7.96
N GLN A 99 31.55 -20.11 -6.83
CA GLN A 99 31.96 -20.68 -5.55
C GLN A 99 31.09 -21.90 -5.19
N LEU A 100 29.76 -21.82 -5.36
CA LEU A 100 28.88 -22.98 -5.15
C LEU A 100 29.14 -24.11 -6.11
N VAL A 101 29.53 -23.83 -7.37
CA VAL A 101 29.93 -24.87 -8.32
C VAL A 101 31.21 -25.55 -7.86
N GLU A 102 32.21 -24.82 -7.39
CA GLU A 102 33.46 -25.36 -6.86
C GLU A 102 33.25 -26.20 -5.59
N GLN A 103 32.26 -25.87 -4.79
CA GLN A 103 31.87 -26.63 -3.57
C GLN A 103 31.05 -27.89 -3.91
N GLY A 104 30.45 -27.97 -5.11
CA GLY A 104 29.57 -29.06 -5.51
C GLY A 104 28.09 -28.81 -5.18
N ASP A 105 27.76 -27.64 -4.65
CA ASP A 105 26.39 -27.23 -4.31
C ASP A 105 25.64 -26.60 -5.49
N ALA A 106 26.34 -26.37 -6.62
CA ALA A 106 25.76 -25.90 -7.86
C ALA A 106 26.44 -26.53 -9.08
N TYR A 107 25.85 -26.44 -10.25
CA TYR A 107 26.38 -26.99 -11.48
C TYR A 107 25.93 -26.23 -12.72
N TYR A 108 26.68 -26.36 -13.82
CA TYR A 108 26.33 -25.82 -15.12
C TYR A 108 25.27 -26.70 -15.80
N CYS A 109 24.23 -26.06 -16.32
CA CYS A 109 23.18 -26.73 -17.08
C CYS A 109 23.11 -26.15 -18.50
N PHE A 110 23.27 -27.03 -19.50
CA PHE A 110 23.29 -26.70 -20.93
C PHE A 110 22.02 -27.12 -21.67
N CYS A 111 20.96 -27.52 -20.94
CA CYS A 111 19.69 -27.93 -21.52
C CYS A 111 19.00 -26.75 -22.20
N ASP A 112 18.50 -27.03 -23.43
CA ASP A 112 17.64 -26.09 -24.16
C ASP A 112 16.15 -26.20 -23.72
N ALA A 113 15.31 -25.30 -24.26
CA ALA A 113 13.89 -25.25 -23.93
C ALA A 113 13.14 -26.54 -24.32
N GLU A 114 13.54 -27.20 -25.44
CA GLU A 114 12.92 -28.43 -25.89
C GLU A 114 13.16 -29.57 -24.88
N ARG A 115 14.40 -29.74 -24.45
CA ARG A 115 14.77 -30.72 -23.41
C ARG A 115 14.08 -30.47 -22.09
N LEU A 116 14.01 -29.16 -21.65
CA LEU A 116 13.37 -28.78 -20.40
C LEU A 116 11.86 -29.04 -20.42
N SER A 117 11.20 -28.90 -21.57
CA SER A 117 9.76 -29.19 -21.71
C SER A 117 9.37 -30.62 -21.44
N GLN A 118 10.33 -31.53 -21.57
CA GLN A 118 10.16 -32.99 -21.35
C GLN A 118 10.42 -33.41 -19.90
N CYS A 119 10.94 -32.47 -19.05
CA CYS A 119 11.23 -32.74 -17.65
C CYS A 119 9.95 -32.80 -16.83
N LYS A 120 9.61 -33.99 -16.37
CA LYS A 120 8.47 -34.27 -15.54
C LYS A 120 8.85 -35.21 -14.40
N ARG A 121 8.32 -34.93 -13.21
CA ARG A 121 8.53 -35.79 -12.03
C ARG A 121 7.17 -36.07 -11.38
N ASN A 122 6.99 -37.32 -10.94
CA ASN A 122 5.83 -37.68 -10.13
C ASN A 122 6.16 -37.40 -8.64
N VAL A 123 5.44 -36.46 -8.02
CA VAL A 123 5.59 -36.13 -6.62
C VAL A 123 4.23 -36.30 -5.98
N GLY A 124 4.13 -37.16 -4.97
CA GLY A 124 2.88 -37.41 -4.27
C GLY A 124 1.71 -37.86 -5.17
N GLY A 125 1.99 -38.55 -6.28
CA GLY A 125 0.99 -39.00 -7.24
C GLY A 125 0.56 -37.99 -8.29
N LYS A 126 1.15 -36.80 -8.29
CA LYS A 126 0.90 -35.73 -9.29
C LYS A 126 2.15 -35.56 -10.17
N GLU A 127 1.94 -35.50 -11.50
CA GLU A 127 3.01 -35.16 -12.44
C GLU A 127 3.22 -33.65 -12.42
N ILE A 128 4.42 -33.20 -11.99
CA ILE A 128 4.84 -31.81 -11.96
C ILE A 128 6.07 -31.61 -12.85
N SER A 129 6.19 -30.41 -13.42
CA SER A 129 7.34 -30.04 -14.25
C SER A 129 8.48 -29.61 -13.32
N ILE A 130 9.39 -30.56 -13.03
CA ILE A 130 10.61 -30.33 -12.24
C ILE A 130 11.79 -30.79 -13.03
N TYR A 131 12.88 -30.00 -13.07
CA TYR A 131 14.12 -30.38 -13.73
C TYR A 131 14.71 -31.65 -13.14
N ASP A 132 15.10 -32.58 -14.01
CA ASP A 132 15.54 -33.96 -13.69
C ASP A 132 17.02 -34.08 -13.34
N LYS A 133 17.74 -32.98 -13.15
CA LYS A 133 19.18 -32.93 -12.82
C LYS A 133 20.10 -33.51 -13.91
N HIS A 134 19.64 -33.57 -15.15
CA HIS A 134 20.38 -34.18 -16.26
C HIS A 134 21.85 -33.75 -16.36
N CYS A 135 22.09 -32.41 -16.24
CA CYS A 135 23.47 -31.91 -16.36
C CYS A 135 24.31 -32.03 -15.09
N LEU A 136 23.74 -32.47 -13.96
CA LEU A 136 24.50 -32.73 -12.73
C LEU A 136 25.50 -33.88 -12.91
N GLY A 137 25.19 -34.84 -13.81
CA GLY A 137 26.04 -36.01 -14.12
C GLY A 137 27.14 -35.77 -15.14
N LEU A 138 27.27 -34.54 -15.68
CA LEU A 138 28.34 -34.23 -16.65
C LEU A 138 29.72 -34.25 -15.96
N SER A 139 30.70 -34.83 -16.62
CA SER A 139 32.09 -34.79 -16.15
C SER A 139 32.65 -33.35 -16.25
N LYS A 140 33.72 -33.10 -15.51
CA LYS A 140 34.38 -31.78 -15.54
C LYS A 140 34.90 -31.48 -16.95
N GLU A 141 35.42 -32.45 -17.65
CA GLU A 141 35.92 -32.32 -19.03
C GLU A 141 34.79 -31.98 -20.00
N GLU A 142 33.60 -32.57 -19.83
CA GLU A 142 32.43 -32.26 -20.67
C GLU A 142 31.92 -30.83 -20.40
N VAL A 143 31.90 -30.41 -19.15
CA VAL A 143 31.54 -29.04 -18.76
C VAL A 143 32.52 -28.03 -19.37
N GLU A 144 33.83 -28.26 -19.24
CA GLU A 144 34.86 -27.40 -19.79
C GLU A 144 34.80 -27.37 -21.34
N ALA A 145 34.56 -28.47 -22.00
CA ALA A 145 34.39 -28.56 -23.46
C ALA A 145 33.15 -27.75 -23.92
N ASN A 146 32.02 -27.86 -23.19
CA ASN A 146 30.81 -27.13 -23.52
C ASN A 146 30.99 -25.59 -23.32
N LEU A 147 31.68 -25.20 -22.24
CA LEU A 147 32.01 -23.80 -21.98
C LEU A 147 32.96 -23.24 -23.04
N ALA A 148 34.01 -23.99 -23.40
CA ALA A 148 34.98 -23.65 -24.46
C ALA A 148 34.33 -23.53 -25.84
N ALA A 149 33.31 -24.33 -26.11
CA ALA A 149 32.50 -24.28 -27.33
C ALA A 149 31.49 -23.10 -27.34
N GLY A 150 31.42 -22.29 -26.26
CA GLY A 150 30.52 -21.17 -26.16
C GLY A 150 29.04 -21.55 -26.09
N LYS A 151 28.71 -22.77 -25.63
CA LYS A 151 27.31 -23.16 -25.48
C LYS A 151 26.60 -22.32 -24.44
N PRO A 152 25.37 -21.84 -24.70
CA PRO A 152 24.55 -21.18 -23.69
C PRO A 152 24.37 -22.07 -22.46
N TYR A 153 24.45 -21.49 -21.29
CA TYR A 153 24.26 -22.23 -20.04
C TYR A 153 23.53 -21.40 -18.99
N VAL A 154 22.98 -22.06 -17.98
CA VAL A 154 22.57 -21.50 -16.71
C VAL A 154 23.37 -22.19 -15.59
N ILE A 155 23.48 -21.51 -14.43
CA ILE A 155 24.00 -22.19 -13.23
C ILE A 155 22.81 -22.52 -12.35
N ARG A 156 22.70 -23.80 -11.93
CA ARG A 156 21.64 -24.29 -11.06
C ARG A 156 22.19 -24.68 -9.70
N PHE A 157 21.41 -24.37 -8.65
CA PHE A 157 21.66 -24.88 -7.30
C PHE A 157 21.24 -26.35 -7.24
N ASN A 158 22.08 -27.20 -6.65
CA ASN A 158 21.82 -28.63 -6.49
C ASN A 158 20.98 -28.88 -5.23
N MET A 159 19.67 -28.84 -5.36
CA MET A 159 18.75 -29.10 -4.23
C MET A 159 18.83 -30.57 -3.79
N PRO A 160 18.81 -30.88 -2.49
CA PRO A 160 18.68 -32.25 -2.02
C PRO A 160 17.32 -32.82 -2.47
N THR A 161 17.30 -34.13 -2.74
CA THR A 161 16.08 -34.84 -3.18
C THR A 161 15.47 -35.69 -2.08
N GLU A 162 16.24 -36.00 -1.02
CA GLU A 162 15.80 -36.81 0.10
C GLU A 162 15.68 -35.99 1.38
N GLY A 163 14.80 -36.41 2.29
CA GLY A 163 14.58 -35.76 3.57
C GLY A 163 13.68 -34.53 3.48
N THR A 164 13.82 -33.64 4.44
CA THR A 164 12.98 -32.43 4.59
C THR A 164 13.84 -31.19 4.82
N THR A 165 13.28 -30.03 4.47
CA THR A 165 13.84 -28.72 4.82
C THR A 165 12.83 -27.99 5.70
N THR A 166 13.28 -27.57 6.88
CA THR A 166 12.48 -26.77 7.84
C THR A 166 13.07 -25.38 7.93
N PHE A 167 12.20 -24.36 7.95
CA PHE A 167 12.58 -22.99 8.29
C PHE A 167 11.59 -22.41 9.28
N HIS A 168 12.07 -21.45 10.08
CA HIS A 168 11.25 -20.71 11.02
C HIS A 168 10.79 -19.38 10.42
N ASP A 169 9.52 -19.06 10.59
CA ASP A 169 8.93 -17.75 10.29
C ASP A 169 8.26 -17.22 11.54
N GLU A 170 8.53 -15.98 11.90
CA GLU A 170 8.02 -15.39 13.15
C GLU A 170 6.48 -15.35 13.21
N ILE A 171 5.82 -15.28 12.04
CA ILE A 171 4.37 -15.23 11.95
C ILE A 171 3.76 -16.62 11.80
N TYR A 172 4.30 -17.43 10.89
CA TYR A 172 3.72 -18.74 10.55
C TYR A 172 4.28 -19.90 11.37
N GLY A 173 5.39 -19.69 12.10
CA GLY A 173 6.10 -20.72 12.86
C GLY A 173 6.95 -21.62 11.98
N ASP A 174 7.23 -22.81 12.45
CA ASP A 174 8.05 -23.78 11.73
C ASP A 174 7.30 -24.36 10.52
N ILE A 175 7.89 -24.23 9.34
CA ILE A 175 7.36 -24.74 8.07
C ILE A 175 8.33 -25.77 7.52
N THR A 176 7.84 -26.98 7.33
CA THR A 176 8.61 -28.13 6.81
C THR A 176 8.08 -28.54 5.44
N VAL A 177 8.98 -28.69 4.49
CA VAL A 177 8.67 -29.18 3.13
C VAL A 177 9.52 -30.41 2.81
N ASN A 178 9.00 -31.31 1.99
CA ASN A 178 9.76 -32.44 1.47
C ASN A 178 10.74 -31.94 0.41
N ASN A 179 11.99 -32.41 0.47
CA ASN A 179 13.01 -31.99 -0.48
C ASN A 179 12.72 -32.45 -1.92
N GLU A 180 11.97 -33.54 -2.10
CA GLU A 180 11.50 -33.98 -3.41
C GLU A 180 10.60 -32.95 -4.14
N GLU A 181 9.97 -32.04 -3.41
CA GLU A 181 9.14 -30.96 -3.96
C GLU A 181 9.97 -29.73 -4.37
N LEU A 182 11.24 -29.66 -3.94
CA LEU A 182 12.13 -28.58 -4.26
C LEU A 182 12.80 -28.80 -5.61
N GLU A 183 12.70 -27.83 -6.50
CA GLU A 183 13.43 -27.86 -7.78
C GLU A 183 14.80 -27.19 -7.68
N ASP A 184 15.72 -27.59 -8.53
CA ASP A 184 17.02 -26.95 -8.67
C ASP A 184 16.85 -25.52 -9.20
N LEU A 185 17.05 -24.55 -8.31
CA LEU A 185 16.92 -23.13 -8.68
C LEU A 185 17.95 -22.74 -9.73
N ILE A 186 17.54 -21.96 -10.71
CA ILE A 186 18.50 -21.23 -11.53
C ILE A 186 19.06 -20.09 -10.66
N LEU A 187 20.38 -20.07 -10.51
CA LEU A 187 21.11 -19.00 -9.84
C LEU A 187 21.47 -17.88 -10.82
N ILE A 188 22.12 -18.26 -11.94
CA ILE A 188 22.48 -17.34 -13.03
C ILE A 188 21.77 -17.78 -14.31
N LYS A 189 21.08 -16.83 -14.92
CA LYS A 189 20.39 -17.01 -16.22
C LYS A 189 21.38 -17.02 -17.39
N SER A 190 20.92 -17.45 -18.55
CA SER A 190 21.74 -17.50 -19.79
C SER A 190 22.19 -16.11 -20.29
N ASP A 191 21.52 -15.03 -19.85
CA ASP A 191 21.90 -13.65 -20.12
C ASP A 191 22.98 -13.12 -19.13
N GLY A 192 23.41 -13.94 -18.18
CA GLY A 192 24.40 -13.59 -17.16
C GLY A 192 23.83 -12.84 -15.94
N TYR A 193 22.53 -12.57 -15.90
CA TYR A 193 21.89 -12.00 -14.72
C TYR A 193 21.52 -13.06 -13.69
N PRO A 194 21.56 -12.74 -12.39
CA PRO A 194 21.03 -13.63 -11.37
C PRO A 194 19.52 -13.71 -11.46
N THR A 195 18.95 -14.81 -10.96
CA THR A 195 17.52 -14.82 -10.63
C THR A 195 17.28 -14.04 -9.34
N TYR A 196 16.05 -13.56 -9.17
CA TYR A 196 15.61 -12.93 -7.92
C TYR A 196 15.95 -13.81 -6.70
N ASN A 197 15.67 -15.09 -6.78
CA ASN A 197 15.86 -16.05 -5.68
C ASN A 197 17.31 -16.17 -5.21
N PHE A 198 18.27 -15.95 -6.07
CA PHE A 198 19.68 -15.97 -5.73
C PHE A 198 20.19 -14.59 -5.29
N ALA A 199 19.84 -13.56 -6.05
CA ALA A 199 20.30 -12.20 -5.78
C ALA A 199 19.90 -11.72 -4.39
N ASN A 200 18.65 -11.98 -3.96
CA ASN A 200 18.18 -11.54 -2.66
C ASN A 200 18.97 -12.16 -1.49
N VAL A 201 19.32 -13.44 -1.58
CA VAL A 201 20.11 -14.16 -0.54
C VAL A 201 21.52 -13.57 -0.45
N ILE A 202 22.19 -13.42 -1.58
CA ILE A 202 23.55 -12.85 -1.64
C ILE A 202 23.56 -11.42 -1.08
N ASP A 203 22.58 -10.61 -1.48
CA ASP A 203 22.51 -9.22 -1.08
C ASP A 203 22.13 -9.08 0.39
N ASP A 204 21.15 -9.82 0.88
CA ASP A 204 20.73 -9.78 2.28
C ASP A 204 21.91 -10.12 3.20
N HIS A 205 22.70 -11.16 2.86
CA HIS A 205 23.90 -11.51 3.63
C HIS A 205 24.98 -10.42 3.56
N LEU A 206 25.38 -10.01 2.36
CA LEU A 206 26.49 -9.07 2.16
C LEU A 206 26.19 -7.66 2.66
N MET A 207 24.92 -7.30 2.72
CA MET A 207 24.44 -6.03 3.24
C MET A 207 24.12 -6.08 4.74
N GLY A 208 24.29 -7.26 5.39
CA GLY A 208 24.06 -7.42 6.81
C GLY A 208 22.62 -7.31 7.25
N VAL A 209 21.67 -7.70 6.39
CA VAL A 209 20.24 -7.73 6.71
C VAL A 209 19.97 -8.81 7.75
N THR A 210 19.36 -8.42 8.86
CA THR A 210 19.03 -9.31 9.98
C THR A 210 17.57 -9.76 9.95
N HIS A 211 16.66 -8.91 9.44
CA HIS A 211 15.22 -9.19 9.37
C HIS A 211 14.70 -8.96 7.96
N VAL A 212 14.06 -9.99 7.41
CA VAL A 212 13.50 -10.01 6.06
C VAL A 212 11.99 -9.93 6.13
N VAL A 213 11.45 -8.74 5.87
CA VAL A 213 10.00 -8.50 5.78
C VAL A 213 9.55 -8.59 4.33
N ARG A 214 8.52 -9.40 4.03
CA ARG A 214 7.96 -9.56 2.67
C ARG A 214 6.58 -10.22 2.70
N GLY A 215 5.91 -10.31 1.56
CA GLY A 215 4.60 -10.97 1.45
C GLY A 215 4.67 -12.49 1.62
N ASN A 216 3.57 -13.10 2.04
CA ASN A 216 3.48 -14.54 2.28
C ASN A 216 3.58 -15.40 1.00
N GLU A 217 3.54 -14.81 -0.19
CA GLU A 217 3.80 -15.49 -1.46
C GLU A 217 5.21 -16.11 -1.52
N TYR A 218 6.14 -15.62 -0.72
CA TYR A 218 7.52 -16.12 -0.65
C TYR A 218 7.71 -17.29 0.33
N LEU A 219 6.69 -17.66 1.11
CA LEU A 219 6.78 -18.82 2.03
C LEU A 219 7.22 -20.11 1.32
N SER A 220 6.69 -20.36 0.13
CA SER A 220 7.06 -21.56 -0.67
C SER A 220 8.48 -21.51 -1.21
N SER A 221 9.09 -20.35 -1.30
CA SER A 221 10.47 -20.17 -1.77
C SER A 221 11.50 -20.15 -0.64
N SER A 222 11.08 -19.84 0.58
CA SER A 222 11.97 -19.68 1.73
C SER A 222 12.80 -20.93 2.06
N PRO A 223 12.31 -22.18 1.93
CA PRO A 223 13.15 -23.37 2.09
C PRO A 223 14.34 -23.40 1.15
N LYS A 224 14.14 -22.93 -0.09
CA LYS A 224 15.19 -22.87 -1.11
C LYS A 224 16.27 -21.83 -0.75
N TYR A 225 15.86 -20.70 -0.15
CA TYR A 225 16.81 -19.69 0.31
C TYR A 225 17.67 -20.21 1.47
N ASN A 226 17.06 -20.90 2.44
CA ASN A 226 17.78 -21.49 3.55
C ASN A 226 18.87 -22.47 3.07
N ARG A 227 18.60 -23.27 2.03
CA ARG A 227 19.60 -24.15 1.45
C ARG A 227 20.79 -23.39 0.86
N ILE A 228 20.58 -22.20 0.29
CA ILE A 228 21.66 -21.35 -0.21
C ILE A 228 22.48 -20.79 0.97
N TYR A 229 21.81 -20.31 2.04
CA TYR A 229 22.50 -19.86 3.26
C TYR A 229 23.34 -20.97 3.87
N GLU A 230 22.77 -22.18 3.99
CA GLU A 230 23.45 -23.38 4.52
C GLU A 230 24.69 -23.75 3.68
N ALA A 231 24.59 -23.75 2.35
CA ALA A 231 25.71 -24.07 1.45
C ALA A 231 26.90 -23.11 1.61
N PHE A 232 26.62 -21.85 1.92
CA PHE A 232 27.67 -20.87 2.23
C PHE A 232 28.12 -20.89 3.69
N GLY A 233 27.43 -21.62 4.58
CA GLY A 233 27.65 -21.56 6.03
C GLY A 233 27.27 -20.19 6.64
N TRP A 234 26.32 -19.49 6.04
CA TRP A 234 25.85 -18.18 6.49
C TRP A 234 24.68 -18.32 7.45
N GLU A 235 24.57 -17.36 8.35
CA GLU A 235 23.42 -17.23 9.24
C GLU A 235 22.17 -16.83 8.45
N VAL A 236 21.06 -17.51 8.72
CA VAL A 236 19.76 -17.22 8.10
C VAL A 236 19.11 -16.03 8.82
N PRO A 237 18.63 -15.03 8.10
CA PRO A 237 17.95 -13.88 8.74
C PRO A 237 16.60 -14.29 9.34
N VAL A 238 16.10 -13.48 10.25
CA VAL A 238 14.75 -13.59 10.79
C VAL A 238 13.74 -13.31 9.68
N TYR A 239 12.81 -14.25 9.44
CA TYR A 239 11.75 -14.09 8.44
C TYR A 239 10.46 -13.59 9.08
N VAL A 240 9.89 -12.54 8.49
CA VAL A 240 8.59 -11.96 8.84
C VAL A 240 7.74 -11.90 7.57
N HIS A 241 6.91 -12.91 7.33
CA HIS A 241 6.03 -12.94 6.16
C HIS A 241 4.67 -12.32 6.48
N CYS A 242 4.37 -11.22 5.80
CA CYS A 242 3.10 -10.50 5.96
C CYS A 242 1.95 -11.25 5.29
N PRO A 243 0.73 -11.29 5.90
CA PRO A 243 -0.42 -11.94 5.29
C PRO A 243 -0.86 -11.27 3.98
N LEU A 244 -1.63 -11.99 3.17
CA LEU A 244 -2.20 -11.44 1.95
C LEU A 244 -3.14 -10.28 2.27
N ILE A 245 -3.17 -9.24 1.42
CA ILE A 245 -4.20 -8.21 1.45
C ILE A 245 -5.27 -8.59 0.42
N THR A 246 -6.51 -8.63 0.87
CA THR A 246 -7.69 -8.94 0.05
C THR A 246 -8.65 -7.77 0.00
N ASN A 247 -9.56 -7.78 -0.97
CA ASN A 247 -10.76 -6.95 -0.96
C ASN A 247 -11.82 -7.55 -0.02
N GLU A 248 -12.99 -6.93 0.07
CA GLU A 248 -14.12 -7.36 0.90
C GLU A 248 -14.67 -8.73 0.47
N GLU A 249 -14.52 -9.12 -0.80
CA GLU A 249 -14.88 -10.43 -1.33
C GLU A 249 -13.79 -11.50 -1.12
N HIS A 250 -12.78 -11.22 -0.29
CA HIS A 250 -11.64 -12.10 -0.01
C HIS A 250 -10.79 -12.48 -1.23
N GLN A 251 -10.86 -11.68 -2.31
CA GLN A 251 -10.00 -11.83 -3.47
C GLN A 251 -8.73 -10.98 -3.30
N LYS A 252 -7.61 -11.46 -3.85
CA LYS A 252 -6.35 -10.71 -3.82
C LYS A 252 -6.55 -9.30 -4.37
N LEU A 253 -6.15 -8.28 -3.61
CA LEU A 253 -6.20 -6.89 -4.04
C LEU A 253 -5.39 -6.71 -5.33
N SER A 254 -6.03 -6.23 -6.39
CA SER A 254 -5.41 -6.11 -7.72
C SER A 254 -5.45 -4.67 -8.22
N LYS A 255 -4.55 -4.34 -9.15
CA LYS A 255 -4.49 -3.01 -9.80
C LYS A 255 -5.79 -2.59 -10.50
N ARG A 256 -6.69 -3.53 -10.80
CA ARG A 256 -7.99 -3.26 -11.46
C ARG A 256 -9.04 -2.65 -10.52
N CYS A 257 -8.81 -2.72 -9.20
CA CYS A 257 -9.77 -2.21 -8.21
C CYS A 257 -9.72 -0.69 -8.01
N GLY A 258 -8.78 0.05 -8.65
CA GLY A 258 -8.70 1.51 -8.56
C GLY A 258 -8.27 2.08 -7.20
N HIS A 259 -7.92 1.22 -6.23
CA HIS A 259 -7.55 1.61 -4.85
C HIS A 259 -6.30 0.84 -4.39
N SER A 260 -5.51 0.33 -5.32
CA SER A 260 -4.44 -0.62 -4.99
C SER A 260 -3.07 0.02 -4.83
N SER A 261 -2.91 1.30 -5.16
CA SER A 261 -1.64 2.03 -5.01
C SER A 261 -1.77 3.24 -4.08
N TYR A 262 -0.63 3.64 -3.51
CA TYR A 262 -0.54 4.87 -2.70
C TYR A 262 -0.99 6.10 -3.49
N GLU A 263 -0.54 6.22 -4.73
CA GLU A 263 -0.89 7.33 -5.61
C GLU A 263 -2.39 7.39 -5.91
N ASP A 264 -3.05 6.23 -6.11
CA ASP A 264 -4.50 6.19 -6.31
C ASP A 264 -5.26 6.73 -5.10
N LEU A 265 -4.78 6.46 -3.88
CA LEU A 265 -5.39 6.96 -2.65
C LEU A 265 -5.15 8.47 -2.47
N ILE A 266 -3.95 8.96 -2.76
CA ILE A 266 -3.66 10.41 -2.75
C ILE A 266 -4.54 11.15 -3.76
N ASP A 267 -4.67 10.62 -4.99
CA ASP A 267 -5.52 11.19 -6.04
C ASP A 267 -7.01 11.24 -5.63
N GLN A 268 -7.45 10.31 -4.77
CA GLN A 268 -8.79 10.29 -4.17
C GLN A 268 -8.96 11.24 -2.97
N GLY A 269 -7.92 11.95 -2.58
CA GLY A 269 -7.96 12.98 -1.52
C GLY A 269 -7.75 12.45 -0.12
N PHE A 270 -7.18 11.25 0.04
CA PHE A 270 -6.76 10.73 1.34
C PHE A 270 -5.47 11.42 1.82
N LEU A 271 -5.36 11.63 3.12
CA LEU A 271 -4.17 12.15 3.76
C LEU A 271 -3.10 11.06 3.87
N LYS A 272 -1.85 11.41 3.60
CA LYS A 272 -0.72 10.48 3.71
C LYS A 272 -0.62 9.82 5.09
N ASP A 273 -0.85 10.59 6.16
CA ASP A 273 -0.75 10.10 7.53
C ASP A 273 -1.86 9.09 7.84
N ALA A 274 -3.07 9.29 7.32
CA ALA A 274 -4.16 8.33 7.41
C ALA A 274 -3.88 7.04 6.63
N ILE A 275 -3.31 7.16 5.42
CA ILE A 275 -2.89 6.00 4.61
C ILE A 275 -1.84 5.19 5.36
N VAL A 276 -0.79 5.82 5.90
CA VAL A 276 0.28 5.14 6.65
C VAL A 276 -0.28 4.40 7.87
N ASN A 277 -1.11 5.06 8.66
CA ASN A 277 -1.73 4.44 9.83
C ASN A 277 -2.66 3.28 9.44
N PHE A 278 -3.50 3.46 8.42
CA PHE A 278 -4.38 2.40 7.92
C PHE A 278 -3.56 1.19 7.43
N VAL A 279 -2.51 1.43 6.66
CA VAL A 279 -1.62 0.38 6.14
C VAL A 279 -0.90 -0.35 7.28
N ALA A 280 -0.54 0.34 8.37
CA ALA A 280 0.02 -0.30 9.55
C ALA A 280 -0.94 -1.31 10.18
N LEU A 281 -2.24 -1.02 10.19
CA LEU A 281 -3.27 -1.90 10.74
C LEU A 281 -3.71 -3.04 9.78
N LEU A 282 -3.17 -3.10 8.56
CA LEU A 282 -3.47 -4.18 7.63
C LEU A 282 -2.75 -5.47 7.99
N GLY A 283 -3.32 -6.21 8.91
CA GLY A 283 -2.80 -7.48 9.39
C GLY A 283 -1.96 -7.39 10.67
N TRP A 284 -1.83 -6.22 11.26
CA TRP A 284 -1.23 -6.01 12.57
C TRP A 284 -2.25 -5.32 13.49
N SER A 285 -2.22 -5.62 14.78
CA SER A 285 -3.10 -5.03 15.79
C SER A 285 -2.29 -4.58 16.99
N PRO A 286 -2.39 -3.30 17.39
CA PRO A 286 -1.80 -2.81 18.64
C PRO A 286 -2.55 -3.36 19.86
N GLU A 287 -1.95 -3.25 21.02
CA GLU A 287 -2.65 -3.50 22.26
C GLU A 287 -3.72 -2.42 22.53
N GLY A 288 -4.90 -2.85 22.97
CA GLY A 288 -6.03 -1.97 23.30
C GLY A 288 -6.92 -1.66 22.08
N ASN A 289 -7.73 -0.57 22.20
CA ASN A 289 -8.77 -0.24 21.23
C ASN A 289 -8.48 1.05 20.43
N ARG A 290 -7.31 1.64 20.60
CA ARG A 290 -6.92 2.84 19.85
C ARG A 290 -6.55 2.43 18.42
N GLU A 291 -6.96 3.23 17.44
CA GLU A 291 -6.71 2.97 16.02
C GLU A 291 -6.01 4.14 15.29
N ILE A 292 -5.95 5.32 15.90
CA ILE A 292 -5.33 6.51 15.30
C ILE A 292 -3.97 6.75 15.96
N TYR A 293 -2.89 6.65 15.16
CA TYR A 293 -1.49 6.77 15.61
C TYR A 293 -0.67 7.59 14.62
N SER A 294 0.22 8.43 15.11
CA SER A 294 1.28 9.00 14.28
C SER A 294 2.32 7.93 13.91
N LEU A 295 3.16 8.21 12.91
CA LEU A 295 4.26 7.30 12.55
C LEU A 295 5.24 7.09 13.71
N GLU A 296 5.54 8.14 14.48
CA GLU A 296 6.42 8.08 15.66
C GLU A 296 5.80 7.24 16.79
N GLU A 297 4.49 7.28 16.96
CA GLU A 297 3.79 6.42 17.91
C GLU A 297 3.82 4.97 17.44
N LEU A 298 3.59 4.71 16.13
CA LEU A 298 3.69 3.37 15.55
C LEU A 298 5.09 2.77 15.74
N VAL A 299 6.16 3.53 15.54
CA VAL A 299 7.54 3.09 15.80
C VAL A 299 7.70 2.59 17.23
N LYS A 300 7.11 3.26 18.22
CA LYS A 300 7.26 2.91 19.64
C LYS A 300 6.50 1.66 20.05
N ILE A 301 5.36 1.36 19.39
CA ILE A 301 4.45 0.29 19.82
C ILE A 301 4.44 -0.91 18.89
N PHE A 302 5.15 -0.84 17.76
CA PHE A 302 5.10 -1.91 16.76
C PHE A 302 5.86 -3.14 17.25
N ASP A 303 5.13 -4.25 17.35
CA ASP A 303 5.69 -5.58 17.61
C ASP A 303 5.20 -6.52 16.49
N TYR A 304 6.12 -7.04 15.70
CA TYR A 304 5.78 -7.90 14.57
C TYR A 304 5.18 -9.26 14.99
N HIS A 305 5.34 -9.68 16.24
CA HIS A 305 4.67 -10.89 16.77
C HIS A 305 3.15 -10.75 16.86
N HIS A 306 2.64 -9.51 16.81
CA HIS A 306 1.19 -9.23 16.74
C HIS A 306 0.64 -9.19 15.31
N ILE A 307 1.44 -9.57 14.30
CA ILE A 307 0.95 -9.72 12.92
C ILE A 307 0.11 -11.00 12.85
N SER A 308 -1.08 -10.87 12.26
CA SER A 308 -2.02 -12.00 12.06
C SER A 308 -1.54 -12.91 10.92
N LYS A 309 -1.82 -14.23 11.06
CA LYS A 309 -1.64 -15.19 9.96
C LYS A 309 -2.74 -15.09 8.89
N SER A 310 -3.89 -14.56 9.27
CA SER A 310 -5.06 -14.46 8.39
C SER A 310 -4.92 -13.32 7.39
N PRO A 311 -5.46 -13.45 6.18
CA PRO A 311 -5.50 -12.35 5.22
C PRO A 311 -6.13 -11.09 5.82
N ALA A 312 -5.55 -9.94 5.48
CA ALA A 312 -6.04 -8.63 5.90
C ALA A 312 -7.01 -8.08 4.85
N VAL A 313 -8.20 -7.68 5.26
CA VAL A 313 -9.18 -7.07 4.35
C VAL A 313 -8.89 -5.58 4.22
N PHE A 314 -8.79 -5.10 2.98
CA PHE A 314 -8.71 -3.68 2.66
C PHE A 314 -10.11 -3.09 2.74
N ASP A 315 -10.46 -2.53 3.89
CA ASP A 315 -11.76 -1.92 4.17
C ASP A 315 -11.70 -0.41 3.85
N MET A 316 -12.34 -0.03 2.75
CA MET A 316 -12.40 1.37 2.32
C MET A 316 -13.22 2.24 3.28
N THR A 317 -14.26 1.68 3.89
CA THR A 317 -15.08 2.40 4.87
C THR A 317 -14.26 2.77 6.10
N LYS A 318 -13.45 1.83 6.59
CA LYS A 318 -12.51 2.08 7.68
C LYS A 318 -11.46 3.13 7.32
N LEU A 319 -10.87 3.06 6.12
CA LEU A 319 -9.89 4.05 5.68
C LEU A 319 -10.51 5.46 5.59
N ARG A 320 -11.72 5.58 5.05
CA ARG A 320 -12.45 6.85 4.98
C ARG A 320 -12.71 7.43 6.37
N TRP A 321 -13.23 6.61 7.29
CA TRP A 321 -13.43 7.01 8.68
C TRP A 321 -12.12 7.49 9.33
N MET A 322 -11.05 6.73 9.22
CA MET A 322 -9.74 7.12 9.76
C MET A 322 -9.28 8.46 9.19
N ASN A 323 -9.41 8.64 7.88
CA ASN A 323 -9.05 9.89 7.22
C ASN A 323 -9.86 11.08 7.76
N GLY A 324 -11.16 10.89 7.97
CA GLY A 324 -12.03 11.88 8.62
C GLY A 324 -11.54 12.27 10.02
N GLU A 325 -11.07 11.32 10.82
CA GLU A 325 -10.50 11.60 12.15
C GLU A 325 -9.22 12.46 12.06
N TYR A 326 -8.31 12.13 11.11
CA TYR A 326 -7.13 12.96 10.85
C TYR A 326 -7.50 14.38 10.37
N MET A 327 -8.52 14.51 9.51
CA MET A 327 -9.01 15.81 9.07
C MET A 327 -9.58 16.65 10.23
N LYS A 328 -10.37 16.05 11.11
CA LYS A 328 -10.92 16.70 12.30
C LYS A 328 -9.83 17.18 13.26
N ALA A 329 -8.77 16.38 13.43
CA ALA A 329 -7.64 16.71 14.29
C ALA A 329 -6.65 17.72 13.69
N MET A 330 -6.73 17.98 12.37
CA MET A 330 -5.83 18.89 11.67
C MET A 330 -6.05 20.34 12.14
N ASP A 331 -4.99 21.14 12.15
CA ASP A 331 -5.08 22.58 12.34
C ASP A 331 -6.03 23.24 11.30
N ASP A 332 -6.81 24.21 11.73
CA ASP A 332 -7.87 24.80 10.89
C ASP A 332 -7.31 25.57 9.69
N GLU A 333 -6.16 26.23 9.84
CA GLU A 333 -5.52 26.96 8.74
C GLU A 333 -4.97 25.96 7.70
N LYS A 334 -4.28 24.91 8.15
CA LYS A 334 -3.79 23.85 7.29
C LYS A 334 -4.95 23.13 6.56
N PHE A 335 -6.04 22.84 7.28
CA PHE A 335 -7.23 22.25 6.67
C PHE A 335 -7.80 23.18 5.60
N TYR A 336 -7.93 24.49 5.90
CA TYR A 336 -8.41 25.48 4.95
C TYR A 336 -7.55 25.53 3.67
N GLU A 337 -6.23 25.57 3.81
CA GLU A 337 -5.32 25.59 2.65
C GLU A 337 -5.54 24.37 1.74
N MET A 338 -5.69 23.19 2.31
CA MET A 338 -5.93 21.96 1.56
C MET A 338 -7.34 21.85 0.96
N ALA A 339 -8.35 22.38 1.66
CA ALA A 339 -9.74 22.36 1.20
C ALA A 339 -10.03 23.44 0.13
N LEU A 340 -9.27 24.53 0.11
CA LEU A 340 -9.52 25.69 -0.74
C LEU A 340 -9.65 25.35 -2.24
N PRO A 341 -8.79 24.53 -2.86
CA PRO A 341 -8.93 24.18 -4.27
C PRO A 341 -10.26 23.46 -4.58
N TYR A 342 -10.73 22.62 -3.66
CA TYR A 342 -12.00 21.90 -3.81
C TYR A 342 -13.22 22.82 -3.63
N ILE A 343 -13.15 23.75 -2.67
CA ILE A 343 -14.19 24.76 -2.47
C ILE A 343 -14.28 25.69 -3.69
N GLN A 344 -13.17 26.19 -4.19
CA GLN A 344 -13.11 27.09 -5.36
C GLN A 344 -13.59 26.43 -6.63
N LYS A 345 -13.33 25.14 -6.80
CA LYS A 345 -13.83 24.36 -7.94
C LYS A 345 -15.36 24.23 -7.94
N THR A 346 -15.99 24.30 -6.78
CA THR A 346 -17.43 24.09 -6.61
C THR A 346 -18.20 25.40 -6.46
N ILE A 347 -17.59 26.41 -5.82
CA ILE A 347 -18.22 27.71 -5.55
C ILE A 347 -17.51 28.82 -6.35
N HIS A 348 -18.24 29.42 -7.27
CA HIS A 348 -17.73 30.49 -8.12
C HIS A 348 -18.13 31.91 -7.67
N ARG A 349 -18.73 32.03 -6.46
CA ARG A 349 -19.12 33.30 -5.85
C ARG A 349 -18.10 33.72 -4.80
N PRO A 350 -17.93 35.02 -4.56
CA PRO A 350 -17.08 35.52 -3.46
C PRO A 350 -17.81 35.30 -2.11
N LEU A 351 -17.50 34.16 -1.47
CA LEU A 351 -17.98 33.80 -0.14
C LEU A 351 -16.80 33.70 0.84
N ASP A 352 -17.10 33.66 2.14
CA ASP A 352 -16.10 33.38 3.17
C ASP A 352 -15.70 31.90 3.15
N PHE A 353 -14.72 31.58 2.36
CA PHE A 353 -14.26 30.19 2.20
C PHE A 353 -13.64 29.58 3.46
N LYS A 354 -13.13 30.40 4.40
CA LYS A 354 -12.67 29.91 5.70
C LYS A 354 -13.83 29.39 6.54
N LYS A 355 -14.95 30.13 6.58
CA LYS A 355 -16.15 29.66 7.26
C LYS A 355 -16.70 28.38 6.62
N ILE A 356 -16.72 28.31 5.29
CA ILE A 356 -17.16 27.10 4.57
C ILE A 356 -16.26 25.91 4.91
N ALA A 357 -14.95 26.08 4.87
CA ALA A 357 -14.01 25.04 5.26
C ALA A 357 -14.26 24.54 6.69
N ALA A 358 -14.42 25.44 7.65
CA ALA A 358 -14.75 25.08 9.04
C ALA A 358 -16.07 24.30 9.17
N MET A 359 -17.09 24.62 8.36
CA MET A 359 -18.37 23.91 8.37
C MET A 359 -18.28 22.49 7.80
N VAL A 360 -17.47 22.27 6.77
CA VAL A 360 -17.36 20.96 6.12
C VAL A 360 -16.34 20.04 6.80
N LYS A 361 -15.40 20.58 7.55
CA LYS A 361 -14.29 19.84 8.20
C LYS A 361 -14.74 18.59 8.97
N THR A 362 -15.84 18.67 9.68
CA THR A 362 -16.38 17.57 10.49
C THR A 362 -17.36 16.66 9.74
N ARG A 363 -17.65 16.94 8.48
CA ARG A 363 -18.70 16.30 7.68
C ARG A 363 -18.17 15.54 6.48
N ILE A 364 -16.86 15.65 6.21
CA ILE A 364 -16.20 14.99 5.09
C ILE A 364 -15.19 13.98 5.61
N GLU A 365 -14.98 12.95 4.82
CA GLU A 365 -13.97 11.92 5.06
C GLU A 365 -12.80 12.01 4.07
N VAL A 366 -13.02 12.60 2.89
CA VAL A 366 -12.01 12.95 1.90
C VAL A 366 -12.31 14.33 1.30
N PHE A 367 -11.30 15.03 0.78
CA PHE A 367 -11.52 16.38 0.24
C PHE A 367 -12.54 16.46 -0.91
N PRO A 368 -12.64 15.48 -1.85
CA PRO A 368 -13.68 15.48 -2.87
C PRO A 368 -15.12 15.51 -2.35
N ASP A 369 -15.38 15.04 -1.11
CA ASP A 369 -16.70 15.08 -0.49
C ASP A 369 -17.21 16.53 -0.28
N ILE A 370 -16.31 17.52 -0.31
CA ILE A 370 -16.66 18.94 -0.23
C ILE A 370 -17.70 19.30 -1.31
N LYS A 371 -17.57 18.76 -2.50
CA LYS A 371 -18.52 19.00 -3.58
C LYS A 371 -19.92 18.49 -3.19
N GLU A 372 -20.01 17.25 -2.69
CA GLU A 372 -21.29 16.67 -2.29
C GLU A 372 -21.92 17.47 -1.14
N GLN A 373 -21.11 17.86 -0.15
CA GLN A 373 -21.59 18.68 0.95
C GLN A 373 -22.10 20.03 0.48
N ILE A 374 -21.42 20.67 -0.48
CA ILE A 374 -21.87 21.94 -1.05
C ILE A 374 -23.13 21.74 -1.91
N ASP A 375 -23.21 20.66 -2.69
CA ASP A 375 -24.36 20.37 -3.53
C ASP A 375 -25.63 20.06 -2.72
N LEU A 376 -25.50 19.55 -1.48
CA LEU A 376 -26.60 19.43 -0.53
C LEU A 376 -27.21 20.82 -0.16
N TYR A 377 -26.44 21.89 -0.24
CA TYR A 377 -26.92 23.27 -0.01
C TYR A 377 -27.50 23.95 -1.25
N LYS A 378 -27.45 23.30 -2.42
CA LYS A 378 -28.16 23.74 -3.63
C LYS A 378 -29.59 23.19 -3.68
N ALA A 379 -30.13 22.80 -2.55
CA ALA A 379 -31.49 22.29 -2.43
C ALA A 379 -32.50 23.34 -2.91
N ASP A 380 -33.60 22.87 -3.52
CA ASP A 380 -34.71 23.77 -3.91
C ASP A 380 -35.33 24.47 -2.70
N PHE A 381 -35.25 23.85 -1.52
CA PHE A 381 -35.69 24.40 -0.25
C PHE A 381 -34.60 24.29 0.82
N ILE A 382 -34.28 25.41 1.44
CA ILE A 382 -33.37 25.52 2.60
C ILE A 382 -34.21 25.92 3.81
N ILE A 383 -34.35 25.03 4.79
CA ILE A 383 -35.16 25.23 5.96
C ILE A 383 -34.27 25.58 7.16
N CYS A 384 -34.31 26.82 7.61
CA CYS A 384 -33.56 27.30 8.75
C CYS A 384 -34.34 27.10 10.05
N CYS A 385 -34.21 25.92 10.67
CA CYS A 385 -34.89 25.61 11.93
C CYS A 385 -34.20 26.30 13.13
N GLY A 386 -34.64 27.49 13.48
CA GLY A 386 -34.06 28.29 14.56
C GLY A 386 -32.66 28.87 14.29
N THR A 387 -32.11 28.61 13.11
CA THR A 387 -30.73 29.01 12.75
C THR A 387 -30.67 30.15 11.73
N LYS A 388 -31.82 30.84 11.48
CA LYS A 388 -31.95 31.91 10.48
C LYS A 388 -30.79 32.91 10.54
N TYR A 389 -30.50 33.44 11.71
CA TYR A 389 -29.50 34.52 11.85
C TYR A 389 -28.09 34.02 11.57
N ALA A 390 -27.74 32.84 12.04
CA ALA A 390 -26.44 32.23 11.76
C ALA A 390 -26.27 31.90 10.27
N PHE A 391 -27.33 31.39 9.63
CA PHE A 391 -27.33 31.11 8.19
C PHE A 391 -27.24 32.40 7.37
N MET A 392 -28.02 33.46 7.76
CA MET A 392 -27.97 34.75 7.07
C MET A 392 -26.61 35.43 7.23
N ASP A 393 -26.01 35.40 8.43
CA ASP A 393 -24.66 35.94 8.66
C ASP A 393 -23.60 35.19 7.85
N ALA A 394 -23.71 33.87 7.77
CA ALA A 394 -22.75 33.04 7.01
C ALA A 394 -22.86 33.22 5.49
N CYS A 395 -24.08 33.30 4.94
CA CYS A 395 -24.31 33.21 3.49
C CYS A 395 -24.72 34.55 2.86
N TYR A 396 -25.27 35.51 3.64
CA TYR A 396 -25.92 36.72 3.13
C TYR A 396 -25.54 37.98 3.91
N LYS A 397 -24.41 38.01 4.65
CA LYS A 397 -24.01 39.09 5.56
C LYS A 397 -24.10 40.49 4.96
N ASP A 398 -23.79 40.64 3.68
CA ASP A 398 -23.71 41.92 2.97
C ASP A 398 -24.77 42.06 1.87
N ARG A 399 -25.83 41.25 1.91
CA ARG A 399 -26.90 41.23 0.90
C ARG A 399 -28.23 41.60 1.53
N GLU A 400 -28.91 42.59 0.98
CA GLU A 400 -30.34 42.78 1.22
C GLU A 400 -31.11 41.65 0.53
N VAL A 401 -31.96 40.95 1.27
CA VAL A 401 -32.83 39.89 0.81
C VAL A 401 -34.31 40.32 0.98
N ASP A 402 -35.11 40.11 -0.06
CA ASP A 402 -36.54 40.42 -0.06
C ASP A 402 -37.31 39.26 0.60
N TRP A 403 -37.56 39.43 1.92
CA TRP A 403 -38.33 38.49 2.69
C TRP A 403 -39.82 38.60 2.39
N LYS A 404 -40.39 37.49 1.93
CA LYS A 404 -41.83 37.30 1.78
C LYS A 404 -42.39 36.49 2.94
N MET A 405 -43.68 36.54 3.15
CA MET A 405 -44.36 35.82 4.22
C MET A 405 -45.54 35.02 3.67
N THR A 406 -45.61 33.75 4.04
CA THR A 406 -46.76 32.89 3.73
C THR A 406 -48.01 33.32 4.54
N SER A 407 -49.18 32.87 4.14
CA SER A 407 -50.44 33.05 4.86
C SER A 407 -50.40 32.56 6.31
N ARG A 408 -49.48 31.65 6.62
CA ARG A 408 -49.24 31.07 7.98
C ARG A 408 -48.16 31.79 8.77
N GLY A 409 -47.64 32.90 8.26
CA GLY A 409 -46.61 33.70 8.97
C GLY A 409 -45.22 33.16 8.90
N ILE A 410 -44.92 32.26 7.94
CA ILE A 410 -43.59 31.70 7.74
C ILE A 410 -42.86 32.57 6.72
N TRP A 411 -41.69 33.08 7.12
CA TRP A 411 -40.87 33.94 6.28
C TRP A 411 -40.00 33.13 5.34
N TYR A 412 -39.92 33.56 4.07
CA TYR A 412 -39.05 32.93 3.05
C TYR A 412 -38.54 34.02 2.08
N PHE A 413 -37.48 33.66 1.34
CA PHE A 413 -37.04 34.42 0.17
C PHE A 413 -36.47 33.44 -0.89
N ARG A 414 -36.42 33.92 -2.13
CA ARG A 414 -35.83 33.16 -3.23
C ARG A 414 -34.44 33.65 -3.54
N ASP A 415 -33.45 32.72 -3.65
CA ASP A 415 -32.10 33.00 -4.13
C ASP A 415 -31.80 32.06 -5.32
N GLY A 416 -31.99 32.55 -6.52
CA GLY A 416 -31.87 31.75 -7.74
C GLY A 416 -32.91 30.62 -7.79
N LYS A 417 -32.44 29.37 -7.81
CA LYS A 417 -33.33 28.18 -7.78
C LYS A 417 -33.82 27.84 -6.37
N SER A 418 -33.09 28.21 -5.35
CA SER A 418 -33.39 27.81 -3.97
C SER A 418 -34.38 28.78 -3.27
N VAL A 419 -35.24 28.21 -2.44
CA VAL A 419 -36.09 28.96 -1.51
C VAL A 419 -35.61 28.74 -0.10
N VAL A 420 -35.26 29.81 0.58
CA VAL A 420 -34.85 29.83 2.00
C VAL A 420 -36.05 30.08 2.89
N ILE A 421 -36.35 29.14 3.77
CA ILE A 421 -37.48 29.20 4.68
C ILE A 421 -36.99 29.36 6.11
N SER A 422 -37.46 30.42 6.81
CA SER A 422 -37.21 30.60 8.24
C SER A 422 -38.29 29.89 9.03
N PHE A 423 -37.91 28.83 9.73
CA PHE A 423 -38.83 27.97 10.49
C PHE A 423 -38.44 27.91 11.98
N SER A 424 -39.36 27.49 12.83
CA SER A 424 -39.11 27.33 14.27
C SER A 424 -38.15 26.19 14.55
N HIS A 425 -37.39 26.29 15.65
CA HIS A 425 -36.50 25.22 16.10
C HIS A 425 -37.32 23.96 16.44
N PRO A 426 -36.84 22.73 16.12
CA PRO A 426 -37.52 21.47 16.43
C PRO A 426 -37.84 21.28 17.91
N GLU A 427 -37.07 21.90 18.83
CA GLU A 427 -37.31 21.91 20.28
C GLU A 427 -38.33 22.94 20.77
N ALA A 428 -38.92 23.76 19.86
CA ALA A 428 -40.02 24.62 20.23
C ALA A 428 -41.16 23.79 20.84
N ARG A 429 -41.76 24.28 21.94
CA ARG A 429 -42.83 23.59 22.69
C ARG A 429 -44.15 23.42 21.90
N VAL A 430 -44.04 22.87 20.69
CA VAL A 430 -45.16 22.65 19.76
C VAL A 430 -45.12 21.19 19.38
N LYS A 431 -46.27 20.49 19.32
CA LYS A 431 -46.33 19.07 18.90
C LYS A 431 -45.79 18.95 17.48
N ASP A 432 -44.92 17.93 17.25
CA ASP A 432 -44.24 17.67 15.98
C ASP A 432 -45.20 17.63 14.77
N ALA A 433 -46.41 17.11 14.95
CA ALA A 433 -47.43 17.08 13.92
C ALA A 433 -47.81 18.49 13.43
N TYR A 434 -47.88 19.49 14.30
CA TYR A 434 -48.20 20.88 13.92
C TYR A 434 -47.04 21.53 13.15
N LEU A 435 -45.82 21.27 13.59
CA LEU A 435 -44.62 21.72 12.87
C LEU A 435 -44.56 21.13 11.45
N PHE A 436 -44.82 19.86 11.32
CA PHE A 436 -44.83 19.18 10.03
C PHE A 436 -45.91 19.72 9.08
N TYR A 437 -47.16 19.88 9.56
CA TYR A 437 -48.26 20.42 8.76
C TYR A 437 -48.02 21.87 8.36
N ALA A 438 -47.56 22.70 9.29
CA ALA A 438 -47.29 24.12 9.00
C ALA A 438 -46.19 24.27 7.93
N LEU A 439 -45.11 23.49 8.03
CA LEU A 439 -44.06 23.50 7.06
C LEU A 439 -44.51 22.96 5.69
N THR A 440 -45.28 21.85 5.68
CA THR A 440 -45.80 21.26 4.44
C THR A 440 -46.73 22.22 3.71
N ASP A 441 -47.62 22.89 4.44
CA ASP A 441 -48.52 23.91 3.90
C ASP A 441 -47.77 25.12 3.36
N ALA A 442 -46.74 25.61 4.09
CA ALA A 442 -45.89 26.70 3.66
C ALA A 442 -45.15 26.36 2.36
N VAL A 443 -44.53 25.17 2.27
CA VAL A 443 -43.86 24.68 1.04
C VAL A 443 -44.85 24.62 -0.12
N LYS A 444 -46.04 24.09 0.08
CA LYS A 444 -47.08 24.03 -0.98
C LYS A 444 -47.52 25.44 -1.44
N GLU A 445 -47.67 26.39 -0.52
CA GLU A 445 -48.01 27.77 -0.83
C GLU A 445 -46.89 28.45 -1.63
N ILE A 446 -45.62 28.29 -1.18
CA ILE A 446 -44.46 28.82 -1.86
C ILE A 446 -44.32 28.25 -3.27
N MET A 447 -44.50 26.93 -3.44
CA MET A 447 -44.46 26.29 -4.76
C MET A 447 -45.50 26.85 -5.72
N ARG A 448 -46.68 27.22 -5.23
CA ARG A 448 -47.72 27.84 -6.04
C ARG A 448 -47.44 29.29 -6.40
N CYS A 449 -46.84 30.05 -5.47
CA CYS A 449 -46.59 31.49 -5.66
C CYS A 449 -45.31 31.76 -6.48
N GLU A 450 -44.35 30.86 -6.47
CA GLU A 450 -43.02 31.09 -7.07
C GLU A 450 -42.84 30.34 -8.41
N GLU A 451 -43.92 29.81 -9.02
CA GLU A 451 -43.87 29.08 -10.32
C GLU A 451 -42.66 28.17 -10.38
N PHE A 452 -42.67 27.06 -9.60
CA PHE A 452 -41.72 25.98 -9.84
C PHE A 452 -42.08 25.33 -11.17
N GLU A 453 -41.35 25.66 -12.24
CA GLU A 453 -41.44 24.93 -13.49
C GLU A 453 -41.19 23.44 -13.22
N GLU A 454 -42.18 22.61 -13.50
CA GLU A 454 -42.06 21.17 -13.60
C GLU A 454 -41.03 20.86 -14.70
N GLN A 455 -39.80 20.59 -14.29
CA GLN A 455 -38.85 19.80 -15.06
C GLN A 455 -38.76 18.42 -14.37
N LEU A 456 -39.71 17.57 -14.72
CA LEU A 456 -39.59 16.14 -14.66
C LEU A 456 -38.75 15.60 -15.82
#